data_55f3e20b8149ca66aa9bd2b5d7ba7fd7
#
_entry.id   55f3e20b8149ca66aa9bd2b5d7ba7fd7
#
_cell.length_a   1.000
_cell.length_b   1.000
_cell.length_c   1.000
_cell.angle_alpha   90.00
_cell.angle_beta   90.00
_cell.angle_gamma   90.00
#
_symmetry.space_group_name_H-M   'P 1'
#
loop_
_entity.id
_entity.type
_entity.pdbx_description
1 polymer ?
#
loop_
_entity_poly.entity_id
_entity_poly.type
_entity_poly.pdbx_seq_one_letter_code
_entity_poly.pdbx_strand_id
1 'polypeptide(L)'
;SMKLMEKVISVMTEKGWKIGNIDSTICAQKPKLAPYITSMRERIAEACGCDISQISVKATTEEKLGFTGEELGISATAVCLLEKI
;
A
#
# COMPACT_ATOMS: atom_id res chain seq x y z
N SER A 1 -10.53 6.02 2.46
CA SER A 1 -9.21 5.80 1.88
C SER A 1 -9.26 4.96 0.61
N MET A 2 -10.03 3.86 0.58
CA MET A 2 -10.16 3.06 -0.65
C MET A 2 -10.84 3.84 -1.77
N LYS A 3 -11.82 4.68 -1.44
CA LYS A 3 -12.46 5.56 -2.43
C LYS A 3 -11.47 6.57 -3.00
N LEU A 4 -10.56 7.07 -2.19
CA LEU A 4 -9.52 7.97 -2.66
C LEU A 4 -8.58 7.27 -3.63
N MET A 5 -8.18 6.04 -3.30
CA MET A 5 -7.34 5.22 -4.18
C MET A 5 -8.04 4.95 -5.52
N GLU A 6 -9.32 4.58 -5.49
CA GLU A 6 -10.09 4.36 -6.71
C GLU A 6 -10.13 5.61 -7.59
N LYS A 7 -10.27 6.78 -6.98
CA LYS A 7 -10.25 8.04 -7.72
C LYS A 7 -8.90 8.31 -8.37
N VAL A 8 -7.82 8.07 -7.65
CA VAL A 8 -6.46 8.24 -8.18
C VAL A 8 -6.25 7.30 -9.37
N ILE A 9 -6.67 6.05 -9.25
CA ILE A 9 -6.56 5.06 -10.33
C ILE A 9 -7.39 5.51 -11.54
N SER A 10 -8.58 6.04 -11.33
CA SER A 10 -9.42 6.55 -12.41
C SER A 10 -8.71 7.67 -13.18
N VAL A 11 -8.14 8.65 -12.47
CA VAL A 11 -7.40 9.76 -13.10
C VAL A 11 -6.19 9.25 -13.87
N MET A 12 -5.45 8.31 -13.28
CA MET A 12 -4.28 7.71 -13.90
C MET A 12 -4.64 7.00 -15.21
N THR A 13 -5.73 6.23 -15.19
CA THR A 13 -6.22 5.51 -16.36
C THR A 13 -6.64 6.46 -17.46
N GLU A 14 -7.32 7.55 -17.12
CA GLU A 14 -7.69 8.58 -18.08
C GLU A 14 -6.47 9.19 -18.78
N LYS A 15 -5.34 9.25 -18.08
CA LYS A 15 -4.10 9.79 -18.62
C LYS A 15 -3.28 8.75 -19.37
N GLY A 16 -3.78 7.53 -19.50
CA GLY A 16 -3.14 6.48 -20.29
C GLY A 16 -2.13 5.62 -19.54
N TRP A 17 -2.25 5.52 -18.21
CA TRP A 17 -1.35 4.75 -17.37
C TRP A 17 -2.09 3.68 -16.60
N LYS A 18 -1.38 2.61 -16.30
CA LYS A 18 -1.87 1.53 -15.44
C LYS A 18 -0.79 1.13 -14.44
N ILE A 19 -1.18 0.44 -13.38
CA ILE A 19 -0.24 -0.04 -12.38
C ILE A 19 0.56 -1.22 -12.94
N GLY A 20 1.87 -1.12 -12.89
CA GLY A 20 2.77 -2.25 -13.14
C GLY A 20 2.99 -3.03 -11.85
N ASN A 21 3.41 -2.33 -10.79
CA ASN A 21 3.50 -2.92 -9.46
C ASN A 21 3.45 -1.83 -8.39
N ILE A 22 3.18 -2.25 -7.16
CA ILE A 22 3.24 -1.39 -5.98
C ILE A 22 4.02 -2.14 -4.91
N ASP A 23 4.97 -1.45 -4.28
CA ASP A 23 5.69 -1.96 -3.12
C ASP A 23 5.51 -0.96 -2.00
N SER A 24 4.98 -1.42 -0.87
CA SER A 24 4.71 -0.57 0.27
C SER A 24 5.29 -1.14 1.56
N THR A 25 5.64 -0.25 2.47
CA THR A 25 6.16 -0.60 3.78
C THR A 25 5.40 0.20 4.82
N ILE A 26 4.87 -0.48 5.82
CA ILE A 26 4.14 0.13 6.93
C ILE A 26 4.98 -0.01 8.19
N CYS A 27 5.25 1.11 8.86
CA CYS A 27 5.93 1.13 10.14
C CYS A 27 4.92 1.37 11.25
N ALA A 28 4.73 0.38 12.10
CA ALA A 28 3.81 0.46 13.23
C ALA A 28 4.29 -0.45 14.35
N GLN A 29 4.27 0.05 15.58
CA GLN A 29 4.58 -0.80 16.73
C GLN A 29 3.42 -1.73 17.03
N LYS A 30 2.21 -1.20 16.95
CA LYS A 30 0.94 -1.93 17.12
C LYS A 30 -0.11 -1.34 16.18
N PRO A 31 -1.10 -2.13 15.77
CA PRO A 31 -1.21 -3.59 15.94
C PRO A 31 -0.23 -4.36 15.07
N LYS A 32 -0.08 -5.66 15.32
CA LYS A 32 0.67 -6.53 14.44
C LYS A 32 -0.10 -6.66 13.14
N LEU A 33 0.53 -6.33 12.03
CA LEU A 33 -0.12 -6.27 10.72
C LEU A 33 0.02 -7.56 9.90
N ALA A 34 0.94 -8.45 10.29
CA ALA A 34 1.19 -9.68 9.54
C ALA A 34 -0.08 -10.48 9.20
N PRO A 35 -1.05 -10.67 10.12
CA PRO A 35 -2.27 -11.41 9.79
C PRO A 35 -3.15 -10.74 8.73
N TYR A 36 -2.93 -9.46 8.45
CA TYR A 36 -3.78 -8.67 7.56
C TYR A 36 -3.14 -8.39 6.19
N ILE A 37 -1.89 -8.80 6.01
CA ILE A 37 -1.12 -8.46 4.80
C ILE A 37 -1.82 -8.95 3.53
N THR A 38 -2.24 -10.22 3.51
CA THR A 38 -2.90 -10.78 2.33
C THR A 38 -4.18 -10.04 2.00
N SER A 39 -4.99 -9.74 3.02
CA SER A 39 -6.24 -9.00 2.84
C SER A 39 -5.98 -7.58 2.30
N MET A 40 -4.95 -6.92 2.79
CA MET A 40 -4.54 -5.60 2.29
C MET A 40 -4.17 -5.67 0.82
N ARG A 41 -3.36 -6.66 0.44
CA ARG A 41 -2.93 -6.86 -0.93
C ARG A 41 -4.13 -7.10 -1.86
N GLU A 42 -5.07 -7.94 -1.44
CA GLU A 42 -6.28 -8.23 -2.20
C GLU A 42 -7.09 -6.97 -2.47
N ARG A 43 -7.29 -6.15 -1.45
CA ARG A 43 -8.08 -4.92 -1.57
C ARG A 43 -7.39 -3.88 -2.46
N ILE A 44 -6.09 -3.75 -2.35
CA ILE A 44 -5.32 -2.84 -3.18
C ILE A 44 -5.36 -3.30 -4.64
N ALA A 45 -5.15 -4.59 -4.88
CA ALA A 45 -5.19 -5.15 -6.23
C ALA A 45 -6.55 -4.95 -6.88
N GLU A 46 -7.63 -5.16 -6.13
CA GLU A 46 -8.98 -4.94 -6.60
C GLU A 46 -9.21 -3.46 -6.98
N ALA A 47 -8.80 -2.54 -6.12
CA ALA A 47 -8.94 -1.11 -6.39
C ALA A 47 -8.12 -0.67 -7.60
N CYS A 48 -6.95 -1.25 -7.80
CA CYS A 48 -6.06 -0.92 -8.91
C CYS A 48 -6.42 -1.64 -10.21
N GLY A 49 -7.29 -2.64 -10.16
CA GLY A 49 -7.63 -3.44 -11.33
C GLY A 49 -6.46 -4.28 -11.83
N CYS A 50 -5.60 -4.76 -10.93
CA CYS A 50 -4.44 -5.55 -11.27
C CYS A 50 -4.41 -6.86 -10.48
N ASP A 51 -3.42 -7.71 -10.78
CA ASP A 51 -3.26 -8.98 -10.08
C ASP A 51 -2.60 -8.78 -8.72
N ILE A 52 -2.94 -9.62 -7.75
CA ILE A 52 -2.35 -9.54 -6.41
C ILE A 52 -0.83 -9.71 -6.43
N SER A 53 -0.29 -10.44 -7.41
CA SER A 53 1.16 -10.62 -7.55
C SER A 53 1.89 -9.30 -7.85
N GLN A 54 1.17 -8.27 -8.27
CA GLN A 54 1.72 -6.95 -8.55
C GLN A 54 1.75 -6.05 -7.32
N ILE A 55 1.21 -6.53 -6.19
CA ILE A 55 1.11 -5.76 -4.95
C ILE A 55 1.95 -6.41 -3.86
N SER A 56 2.89 -5.65 -3.30
CA SER A 56 3.68 -6.08 -2.15
C SER A 56 3.41 -5.15 -0.98
N VAL A 57 3.14 -5.72 0.18
CA VAL A 57 2.93 -4.98 1.42
C VAL A 57 3.82 -5.62 2.49
N LYS A 58 4.65 -4.81 3.11
CA LYS A 58 5.53 -5.22 4.20
C LYS A 58 5.20 -4.41 5.44
N ALA A 59 5.31 -5.03 6.59
CA ALA A 59 5.13 -4.36 7.87
C ALA A 59 6.40 -4.52 8.69
N THR A 60 6.79 -3.46 9.37
CA THR A 60 7.97 -3.45 10.22
C THR A 60 7.71 -2.59 11.44
N THR A 61 8.64 -2.62 12.40
CA THR A 61 8.60 -1.73 13.55
C THR A 61 9.91 -0.94 13.62
N GLU A 62 9.88 0.15 14.37
CA GLU A 62 11.08 0.93 14.68
C GLU A 62 11.75 0.43 15.97
N GLU A 63 11.39 -0.76 16.42
CA GLU A 63 11.92 -1.37 17.64
C GLU A 63 11.78 -0.44 18.86
N LYS A 64 10.60 0.17 19.00
CA LYS A 64 10.24 1.11 20.08
C LYS A 64 11.00 2.44 20.01
N LEU A 65 11.56 2.78 18.86
CA LEU A 65 12.23 4.06 18.64
C LEU A 65 11.36 4.99 17.78
N GLY A 66 11.45 6.29 18.04
CA GLY A 66 10.69 7.30 17.31
C GLY A 66 9.18 7.23 17.60
N PHE A 67 8.39 8.04 16.87
CA PHE A 67 6.95 8.12 17.14
C PHE A 67 6.21 6.83 16.79
N THR A 68 6.64 6.10 15.77
CA THR A 68 6.01 4.82 15.42
C THR A 68 6.38 3.73 16.43
N GLY A 69 7.63 3.71 16.89
CA GLY A 69 8.11 2.76 17.88
C GLY A 69 7.51 2.99 19.26
N GLU A 70 7.13 4.23 19.57
CA GLU A 70 6.47 4.59 20.81
C GLU A 70 4.93 4.53 20.73
N GLU A 71 4.42 3.98 19.62
CA GLU A 71 2.97 3.85 19.40
C GLU A 71 2.25 5.20 19.24
N LEU A 72 3.00 6.27 18.93
CA LEU A 72 2.44 7.61 18.73
C LEU A 72 1.83 7.80 17.35
N GLY A 73 2.09 6.85 16.44
CA GLY A 73 1.54 6.94 15.10
C GLY A 73 1.96 5.76 14.23
N ILE A 74 1.50 5.79 13.00
CA ILE A 74 1.81 4.80 11.97
C ILE A 74 2.30 5.55 10.75
N SER A 75 3.36 5.09 10.14
CA SER A 75 3.81 5.65 8.87
C SER A 75 3.76 4.58 7.78
N ALA A 76 3.56 5.03 6.54
CA ALA A 76 3.57 4.14 5.39
C ALA A 76 4.27 4.83 4.23
N THR A 77 5.06 4.07 3.51
CA THR A 77 5.76 4.54 2.32
C THR A 77 5.47 3.56 1.19
N ALA A 78 5.21 4.08 0.01
CA ALA A 78 4.94 3.23 -1.14
C ALA A 78 5.67 3.75 -2.37
N VAL A 79 6.10 2.83 -3.21
CA VAL A 79 6.67 3.10 -4.52
C VAL A 79 5.86 2.31 -5.53
N CYS A 80 5.50 2.92 -6.63
CA CYS A 80 4.81 2.21 -7.70
C CYS A 80 5.49 2.42 -9.04
N LEU A 81 5.38 1.43 -9.89
CA LEU A 81 5.81 1.50 -11.27
C LEU A 81 4.57 1.56 -12.15
N LEU A 82 4.52 2.56 -13.02
CA LEU A 82 3.41 2.71 -13.95
C LEU A 82 3.82 2.23 -15.34
N GLU A 83 2.87 1.66 -16.04
CA GLU A 83 3.04 1.23 -17.42
C GLU A 83 2.08 2.00 -18.31
N LYS A 84 2.52 2.31 -19.51
CA LYS A 84 1.65 2.96 -20.48
C LYS A 84 0.63 1.95 -21.01
N ILE A 85 -0.62 2.37 -21.06
CA ILE A 85 -1.69 1.56 -21.65
C ILE A 85 -1.52 1.49 -23.16
#